data_7d960c29fd6d699ce6c8b565c4f00135
#
_entry.id   7d960c29fd6d699ce6c8b565c4f00135
#
_cell.length_a   1.000
_cell.length_b   1.000
_cell.length_c   1.000
_cell.angle_alpha   90.00
_cell.angle_beta   90.00
_cell.angle_gamma   90.00
#
_symmetry.space_group_name_H-M   'P 1'
#
loop_
_entity.id
_entity.type
_entity.pdbx_description
1 polymer ?
#
loop_
_entity_poly.entity_id
_entity_poly.type
_entity_poly.pdbx_seq_one_letter_code
_entity_poly.pdbx_strand_id
1 'polypeptide(L)'
;MAKKEKTKECVLVFDVGNSNITAGIFSGDSLMFSFRLRTNINFTQDQYYTQVKQLLEINNTFVPDIKGAIVGSVVPVITESFTGMIKKYFKLNPVIIEKRTRLNIVNKYKNKNEVGDDRLANAAYA
;
A
#
# COMPACT_ATOMS: atom_id res chain seq x y z
N MET A 1 4.23 12.09 26.14
CA MET A 1 4.11 12.06 25.67
C MET A 1 3.56 11.69 25.15
N ALA A 2 3.17 11.71 25.23
CA ALA A 2 2.71 11.47 24.75
C ALA A 2 2.23 11.31 24.08
N LYS A 3 2.32 11.54 23.85
CA LYS A 3 1.94 11.48 23.12
C LYS A 3 1.45 10.86 22.70
N LYS A 4 1.31 10.81 22.98
CA LYS A 4 0.94 10.39 22.69
C LYS A 4 0.48 9.77 22.27
N GLU A 5 0.93 9.74 22.63
CA GLU A 5 0.67 9.08 22.33
C GLU A 5 -0.33 8.68 21.47
N LYS A 6 -0.41 9.02 21.05
CA LYS A 6 -1.47 8.89 20.13
C LYS A 6 -1.15 7.95 18.98
N THR A 7 -2.03 7.00 18.72
CA THR A 7 -1.80 6.02 17.68
C THR A 7 -2.00 6.65 16.31
N LYS A 8 -1.11 6.35 15.40
CA LYS A 8 -1.32 6.75 14.01
C LYS A 8 -2.47 5.96 13.43
N GLU A 9 -3.11 6.53 12.43
CA GLU A 9 -4.15 5.82 11.69
C GLU A 9 -3.78 5.90 10.24
N CYS A 10 -3.19 4.84 9.75
CA CYS A 10 -2.63 4.81 8.41
C CYS A 10 -3.36 3.80 7.53
N VAL A 11 -3.36 4.10 6.25
CA VAL A 11 -3.86 3.18 5.22
C VAL A 11 -2.68 2.79 4.35
N LEU A 12 -2.57 1.51 4.10
CA LEU A 12 -1.49 0.95 3.30
C LEU A 12 -2.05 0.60 1.92
N VAL A 13 -1.45 1.16 0.90
CA VAL A 13 -1.91 0.95 -0.48
C VAL A 13 -0.81 0.26 -1.26
N PHE A 14 -1.13 -0.88 -1.85
CA PHE A 14 -0.19 -1.63 -2.70
C PHE A 14 -0.62 -1.55 -4.15
N ASP A 15 0.32 -1.21 -5.01
CA ASP A 15 0.15 -1.24 -6.44
C ASP A 15 1.07 -2.33 -6.97
N VAL A 16 0.50 -3.47 -7.31
CA VAL A 16 1.27 -4.67 -7.67
C VAL A 16 1.38 -4.79 -9.18
N GLY A 17 2.59 -4.61 -9.68
CA GLY A 17 2.87 -4.80 -11.09
C GLY A 17 3.64 -6.07 -11.33
N ASN A 18 3.95 -6.33 -12.59
CA ASN A 18 4.65 -7.55 -12.96
C ASN A 18 6.09 -7.58 -12.44
N SER A 19 6.73 -6.44 -12.37
CA SER A 19 8.13 -6.37 -11.95
C SER A 19 8.31 -5.78 -10.57
N ASN A 20 7.46 -4.85 -10.20
CA ASN A 20 7.62 -4.12 -8.95
C ASN A 20 6.29 -3.95 -8.25
N ILE A 21 6.36 -3.84 -6.94
CA ILE A 21 5.22 -3.54 -6.09
C ILE A 21 5.53 -2.22 -5.42
N THR A 22 4.68 -1.24 -5.62
CA THR A 22 4.84 0.06 -4.99
C THR A 22 3.84 0.14 -3.84
N ALA A 23 4.33 0.56 -2.69
CA ALA A 23 3.46 0.71 -1.52
C ALA A 23 3.46 2.16 -1.09
N GLY A 24 2.30 2.65 -0.73
CA GLY A 24 2.15 3.98 -0.19
C GLY A 24 1.47 3.91 1.16
N ILE A 25 1.93 4.72 2.08
CA ILE A 25 1.35 4.78 3.42
C ILE A 25 0.75 6.15 3.59
N PHE A 26 -0.56 6.18 3.82
CA PHE A 26 -1.32 7.42 3.90
C PHE A 26 -1.86 7.62 5.29
N SER A 27 -1.84 8.86 5.73
CA SER A 27 -2.52 9.27 6.94
C SER A 27 -3.52 10.35 6.51
N GLY A 28 -4.80 10.02 6.59
CA GLY A 28 -5.81 10.88 6.00
C GLY A 28 -5.56 10.98 4.50
N ASP A 29 -5.43 12.18 3.99
CA ASP A 29 -5.19 12.42 2.58
C ASP A 29 -3.72 12.56 2.24
N SER A 30 -2.86 12.48 3.24
CA SER A 30 -1.44 12.74 3.05
C SER A 30 -0.65 11.46 2.84
N LEU A 31 0.13 11.44 1.79
CA LEU A 31 1.09 10.35 1.57
C LEU A 31 2.26 10.60 2.51
N MET A 32 2.44 9.71 3.46
CA MET A 32 3.50 9.85 4.45
C MET A 32 4.84 9.42 3.89
N PHE A 33 4.85 8.26 3.24
CA PHE A 33 6.05 7.76 2.60
C PHE A 33 5.63 6.61 1.69
N SER A 34 6.56 6.19 0.85
CA SER A 34 6.31 5.06 -0.03
C SER A 34 7.57 4.22 -0.10
N PHE A 35 7.40 2.99 -0.55
CA PHE A 35 8.54 2.12 -0.80
C PHE A 35 8.20 1.17 -1.93
N ARG A 36 9.20 0.46 -2.39
CA ARG A 36 9.04 -0.43 -3.52
C ARG A 36 9.66 -1.77 -3.20
N LEU A 37 8.99 -2.82 -3.64
CA LEU A 37 9.49 -4.18 -3.54
C LEU A 37 9.60 -4.75 -4.93
N ARG A 38 10.44 -5.76 -5.08
CA ARG A 38 10.47 -6.51 -6.33
C ARG A 38 9.35 -7.54 -6.30
N THR A 39 8.64 -7.67 -7.41
CA THR A 39 7.62 -8.69 -7.54
C THR A 39 8.31 -10.05 -7.67
N ASN A 40 7.93 -10.99 -6.83
CA ASN A 40 8.50 -12.32 -6.84
C ASN A 40 7.38 -13.32 -6.56
N ILE A 41 6.94 -14.01 -7.60
CA ILE A 41 5.80 -14.91 -7.48
C ILE A 41 6.11 -16.15 -6.64
N ASN A 42 7.38 -16.37 -6.33
CA ASN A 42 7.78 -17.48 -5.49
C ASN A 42 7.83 -17.14 -4.01
N PHE A 43 7.64 -15.87 -3.67
CA PHE A 43 7.62 -15.47 -2.26
C PHE A 43 6.33 -15.92 -1.61
N THR A 44 6.46 -16.35 -0.37
CA THR A 44 5.29 -16.67 0.44
C THR A 44 4.72 -15.41 1.05
N GLN A 45 3.52 -15.53 1.61
CA GLN A 45 2.93 -14.43 2.37
C GLN A 45 3.86 -13.94 3.45
N ASP A 46 4.50 -14.88 4.13
CA ASP A 46 5.37 -14.54 5.26
C ASP A 46 6.60 -13.77 4.80
N GLN A 47 7.13 -14.11 3.64
CA GLN A 47 8.29 -13.41 3.11
C GLN A 47 7.94 -11.98 2.73
N TYR A 48 6.80 -11.79 2.11
CA TYR A 48 6.35 -10.44 1.79
C TYR A 48 6.10 -9.64 3.06
N TYR A 49 5.48 -10.29 4.04
CA TYR A 49 5.22 -9.58 5.30
C TYR A 49 6.51 -9.12 5.95
N THR A 50 7.53 -9.97 5.95
CA THR A 50 8.81 -9.60 6.55
C THR A 50 9.37 -8.34 5.91
N GLN A 51 9.33 -8.27 4.59
CA GLN A 51 9.83 -7.09 3.89
C GLN A 51 9.00 -5.86 4.19
N VAL A 52 7.68 -6.01 4.13
CA VAL A 52 6.79 -4.89 4.37
C VAL A 52 6.97 -4.37 5.79
N LYS A 53 7.01 -5.27 6.76
CA LYS A 53 7.15 -4.90 8.16
C LYS A 53 8.44 -4.12 8.39
N GLN A 54 9.55 -4.61 7.84
CA GLN A 54 10.82 -3.93 7.99
C GLN A 54 10.78 -2.52 7.43
N LEU A 55 10.20 -2.38 6.25
CA LEU A 55 10.17 -1.07 5.61
C LEU A 55 9.24 -0.11 6.32
N LEU A 56 8.16 -0.61 6.88
CA LEU A 56 7.31 0.23 7.72
C LEU A 56 8.07 0.71 8.93
N GLU A 57 8.77 -0.20 9.61
CA GLU A 57 9.45 0.13 10.85
C GLU A 57 10.61 1.10 10.64
N ILE A 58 11.30 0.96 9.53
CA ILE A 58 12.35 1.90 9.17
C ILE A 58 11.80 3.33 9.09
N ASN A 59 10.54 3.43 8.72
CA ASN A 59 9.86 4.72 8.58
C ASN A 59 8.98 5.04 9.80
N ASN A 60 9.29 4.43 10.93
CA ASN A 60 8.60 4.70 12.20
C ASN A 60 7.11 4.44 12.15
N THR A 61 6.72 3.44 11.40
CA THR A 61 5.33 3.03 11.30
C THR A 61 5.27 1.55 11.64
N PHE A 62 4.28 1.19 12.45
CA PHE A 62 4.22 -0.16 12.98
C PHE A 62 2.90 -0.80 12.59
N VAL A 63 2.87 -2.13 12.61
CA VAL A 63 1.70 -2.86 12.16
C VAL A 63 0.41 -2.36 12.81
N PRO A 64 0.36 -2.13 14.13
CA PRO A 64 -0.87 -1.63 14.74
C PRO A 64 -1.32 -0.26 14.24
N ASP A 65 -0.45 0.50 13.60
CA ASP A 65 -0.81 1.80 13.06
C ASP A 65 -1.64 1.67 11.78
N ILE A 66 -1.59 0.52 11.14
CA ILE A 66 -2.27 0.32 9.87
C ILE A 66 -3.71 -0.08 10.14
N LYS A 67 -4.63 0.75 9.70
CA LYS A 67 -6.06 0.56 9.96
C LYS A 67 -6.85 0.17 8.72
N GLY A 68 -6.24 0.21 7.57
CA GLY A 68 -6.89 -0.20 6.34
C GLY A 68 -5.84 -0.56 5.30
N ALA A 69 -6.26 -1.31 4.30
CA ALA A 69 -5.35 -1.71 3.24
C ALA A 69 -6.09 -1.82 1.92
N ILE A 70 -5.42 -1.40 0.86
CA ILE A 70 -5.94 -1.45 -0.50
C ILE A 70 -4.90 -2.15 -1.36
N VAL A 71 -5.34 -3.09 -2.19
CA VAL A 71 -4.45 -3.80 -3.10
C VAL A 71 -4.98 -3.67 -4.51
N GLY A 72 -4.19 -3.04 -5.38
CA GLY A 72 -4.46 -3.03 -6.81
C GLY A 72 -3.41 -3.89 -7.49
N SER A 73 -3.83 -4.81 -8.35
CA SER A 73 -2.87 -5.78 -8.87
C SER A 73 -3.22 -6.22 -10.27
N VAL A 74 -2.17 -6.43 -11.07
CA VAL A 74 -2.30 -7.09 -12.38
C VAL A 74 -1.77 -8.51 -12.32
N VAL A 75 -1.41 -8.99 -11.13
CA VAL A 75 -0.80 -10.32 -10.97
C VAL A 75 -1.65 -11.10 -9.97
N PRO A 76 -2.58 -11.94 -10.44
CA PRO A 76 -3.52 -12.61 -9.53
C PRO A 76 -2.87 -13.43 -8.42
N VAL A 77 -1.77 -14.10 -8.72
CA VAL A 77 -1.07 -14.89 -7.71
C VAL A 77 -0.59 -14.00 -6.57
N ILE A 78 -0.08 -12.83 -6.91
CA ILE A 78 0.41 -11.89 -5.90
C ILE A 78 -0.75 -11.28 -5.14
N THR A 79 -1.87 -11.03 -5.82
CA THR A 79 -3.06 -10.53 -5.15
C THR A 79 -3.47 -11.45 -4.01
N GLU A 80 -3.46 -12.75 -4.27
CA GLU A 80 -3.79 -13.72 -3.24
C GLU A 80 -2.80 -13.69 -2.09
N SER A 81 -1.51 -13.61 -2.43
CA SER A 81 -0.47 -13.58 -1.41
C SER A 81 -0.61 -12.37 -0.52
N PHE A 82 -0.86 -11.21 -1.12
CA PHE A 82 -0.99 -9.98 -0.35
C PHE A 82 -2.28 -9.96 0.46
N THR A 83 -3.37 -10.45 -0.12
CA THR A 83 -4.62 -10.55 0.61
C THR A 83 -4.45 -11.43 1.84
N GLY A 84 -3.81 -12.57 1.67
CA GLY A 84 -3.56 -13.46 2.79
C GLY A 84 -2.64 -12.85 3.83
N MET A 85 -1.60 -12.18 3.37
CA MET A 85 -0.66 -11.51 4.26
C MET A 85 -1.36 -10.45 5.12
N ILE A 86 -2.17 -9.65 4.46
CA ILE A 86 -2.87 -8.55 5.15
C ILE A 86 -3.84 -9.11 6.18
N LYS A 87 -4.57 -10.15 5.82
CA LYS A 87 -5.50 -10.77 6.77
C LYS A 87 -4.77 -11.41 7.93
N LYS A 88 -3.69 -12.09 7.64
CA LYS A 88 -2.98 -12.86 8.67
C LYS A 88 -2.24 -11.97 9.65
N TYR A 89 -1.53 -10.99 9.14
CA TYR A 89 -0.62 -10.21 9.97
C TYR A 89 -1.16 -8.86 10.39
N PHE A 90 -1.96 -8.23 9.54
CA PHE A 90 -2.52 -6.92 9.86
C PHE A 90 -3.93 -7.03 10.42
N LYS A 91 -4.53 -8.21 10.29
CA LYS A 91 -5.89 -8.47 10.79
C LYS A 91 -6.90 -7.54 10.15
N LEU A 92 -6.72 -7.29 8.87
CA LEU A 92 -7.58 -6.41 8.10
C LEU A 92 -8.12 -7.14 6.89
N ASN A 93 -9.25 -6.66 6.38
CA ASN A 93 -9.79 -7.12 5.12
C ASN A 93 -9.44 -6.07 4.07
N PRO A 94 -8.53 -6.37 3.14
CA PRO A 94 -8.13 -5.37 2.17
C PRO A 94 -9.21 -5.12 1.13
N VAL A 95 -9.22 -3.92 0.61
CA VAL A 95 -10.04 -3.59 -0.55
C VAL A 95 -9.22 -3.95 -1.78
N ILE A 96 -9.81 -4.75 -2.67
CA ILE A 96 -9.12 -5.19 -3.87
C ILE A 96 -9.61 -4.36 -5.04
N ILE A 97 -8.67 -3.77 -5.78
CA ILE A 97 -8.99 -2.89 -6.90
C ILE A 97 -8.58 -3.58 -8.18
N GLU A 98 -9.47 -3.58 -9.15
CA GLU A 98 -9.16 -4.14 -10.45
C GLU A 98 -8.01 -3.39 -11.08
N LYS A 99 -7.26 -4.08 -11.92
CA LYS A 99 -6.03 -3.53 -12.47
C LYS A 99 -6.23 -2.20 -13.19
N ARG A 100 -7.38 -1.99 -13.77
CA ARG A 100 -7.59 -0.74 -14.50
C ARG A 100 -7.63 0.46 -13.58
N THR A 101 -8.00 0.26 -12.34
CA THR A 101 -8.18 1.36 -11.42
C THR A 101 -7.10 1.45 -10.34
N ARG A 102 -6.24 0.44 -10.23
CA ARG A 102 -5.25 0.45 -9.17
C ARG A 102 -4.33 1.67 -9.20
N LEU A 103 -3.89 2.02 -10.40
CA LEU A 103 -3.01 3.19 -10.52
C LEU A 103 -3.76 4.46 -10.18
N ASN A 104 -5.05 4.49 -10.50
CA ASN A 104 -5.85 5.65 -10.16
C ASN A 104 -5.90 5.87 -8.67
N ILE A 105 -6.02 4.81 -7.92
CA ILE A 105 -6.10 4.96 -6.47
C ILE A 105 -4.81 5.56 -5.92
N VAL A 106 -3.68 5.00 -6.31
CA VAL A 106 -2.39 5.51 -5.83
C VAL A 106 -2.17 6.94 -6.29
N ASN A 107 -2.39 7.18 -7.56
CA ASN A 107 -2.17 8.51 -8.12
C ASN A 107 -3.12 9.54 -7.53
N LYS A 108 -4.34 9.12 -7.28
CA LYS A 108 -5.33 10.02 -6.70
C LYS A 108 -4.90 10.50 -5.32
N TYR A 109 -4.43 9.57 -4.50
CA TYR A 109 -3.95 9.95 -3.18
C TYR A 109 -2.72 10.83 -3.26
N LYS A 110 -1.80 10.47 -4.12
CA LYS A 110 -0.62 11.28 -4.35
C LYS A 110 -0.99 12.68 -4.76
N ASN A 111 -1.94 12.75 -5.68
CA ASN A 111 -2.34 14.03 -6.28
C ASN A 111 -3.03 14.95 -5.30
N LYS A 112 -3.64 14.41 -4.29
CA LYS A 112 -4.27 15.26 -3.28
C LYS A 112 -3.28 16.16 -2.60
N ASN A 113 -2.02 15.79 -2.67
CA ASN A 113 -0.97 16.53 -1.99
C ASN A 113 -0.01 17.22 -2.93
N GLU A 114 -0.31 17.17 -4.22
CA GLU A 114 0.62 17.70 -5.21
C GLU A 114 -0.10 18.49 -6.28
N VAL A 115 0.57 19.49 -6.75
CA VAL A 115 0.07 20.25 -7.89
C VAL A 115 0.17 19.36 -9.12
N GLY A 116 -0.77 19.47 -10.01
CA GLY A 116 -0.73 18.68 -11.22
C GLY A 116 -1.46 17.36 -11.08
N ASP A 117 -2.30 17.29 -10.11
CA ASP A 117 -3.09 16.11 -9.86
C ASP A 117 -3.86 15.66 -11.06
N ASP A 118 -4.43 16.60 -11.76
CA ASP A 118 -5.28 16.28 -12.90
C ASP A 118 -4.53 15.55 -13.97
N ARG A 119 -3.28 15.93 -14.16
CA ARG A 119 -2.46 15.27 -15.17
C ARG A 119 -2.22 13.83 -14.83
N LEU A 120 -1.90 13.58 -13.57
CA LEU A 120 -1.64 12.22 -13.14
C LEU A 120 -2.89 11.37 -13.18
N ALA A 121 -4.00 11.94 -12.75
CA ALA A 121 -5.27 11.23 -12.80
C ALA A 121 -5.62 10.86 -14.23
N ASN A 122 -5.45 11.78 -15.15
CA ASN A 122 -5.74 11.53 -16.54
C ASN A 122 -4.84 10.44 -17.10
N ALA A 123 -3.59 10.47 -16.75
CA ALA A 123 -2.65 9.45 -17.22
C ALA A 123 -3.06 8.09 -16.71
N ALA A 124 -3.54 8.01 -15.49
CA ALA A 124 -3.97 6.74 -14.91
C ALA A 124 -5.19 6.18 -15.62
N TYR A 125 -6.06 7.05 -16.09
CA TYR A 125 -7.25 6.60 -16.80
C TYR A 125 -6.96 6.25 -18.25
N ALA A 126 -5.97 6.84 -18.80
CA ALA A 126 -5.61 6.53 -20.17
C ALA A 126 -4.98 5.16 -20.23
#